data_a82fc078567771cf79793ae51381c268
#
_entry.id   a82fc078567771cf79793ae51381c268
#
_cell.length_a   1.000
_cell.length_b   1.000
_cell.length_c   1.000
_cell.angle_alpha   90.00
_cell.angle_beta   90.00
_cell.angle_gamma   90.00
#
_symmetry.space_group_name_H-M   'P 1'
#
loop_
_entity.id
_entity.type
_entity.pdbx_description
1 polymer ?
#
loop_
_entity_poly.entity_id
_entity_poly.type
_entity_poly.pdbx_seq_one_letter_code
_entity_poly.pdbx_strand_id
1 'polypeptide(L)'
;LADRLDIMNAVDSSLITAIEQGLPEPGALLGLHSDLFRSFEEYLRTNNRPEVSNGILIGGWVESLHHLAGLSDSTTTLDPPLAEQRYSAFGILCLAKTVNDPTMTDLLPALTALCDELTALEHRYTFRDPMHDKRQHITYLRSESVVEYSQEQMESLHGLIATLRQQILLP
;
A
#
# COMPACT_ATOMS: atom_id res chain seq x y z
N LEU A 1 -6.46 -15.25 11.15
CA LEU A 1 -5.51 -14.19 11.50
C LEU A 1 -6.11 -13.22 12.50
N ALA A 2 -7.28 -12.63 12.23
CA ALA A 2 -7.97 -11.69 13.12
C ALA A 2 -8.18 -12.26 14.54
N ASP A 3 -8.53 -13.53 14.63
CA ASP A 3 -8.68 -14.25 15.91
C ASP A 3 -7.34 -14.35 16.68
N ARG A 4 -6.24 -14.64 15.97
CA ARG A 4 -4.89 -14.68 16.58
C ARG A 4 -4.39 -13.33 17.05
N LEU A 5 -4.86 -12.25 16.43
CA LEU A 5 -4.53 -10.87 16.80
C LEU A 5 -5.50 -10.30 17.85
N ASP A 6 -6.53 -11.07 18.23
CA ASP A 6 -7.59 -10.61 19.15
C ASP A 6 -8.27 -9.31 18.66
N ILE A 7 -8.54 -9.25 17.36
CA ILE A 7 -9.22 -8.11 16.70
C ILE A 7 -10.59 -8.47 16.16
N MET A 8 -11.09 -9.68 16.42
CA MET A 8 -12.42 -10.11 15.97
C MET A 8 -13.54 -9.20 16.49
N ASN A 9 -13.36 -8.66 17.72
CA ASN A 9 -14.33 -7.74 18.30
C ASN A 9 -14.37 -6.36 17.63
N ALA A 10 -13.38 -6.04 16.78
CA ALA A 10 -13.37 -4.83 15.97
C ALA A 10 -14.12 -4.99 14.65
N VAL A 11 -14.45 -6.23 14.29
CA VAL A 11 -15.11 -6.52 13.01
C VAL A 11 -16.61 -6.49 13.20
N ASP A 12 -17.28 -5.58 12.53
CA ASP A 12 -18.73 -5.63 12.44
C ASP A 12 -19.14 -6.88 11.64
N SER A 13 -19.98 -7.72 12.23
CA SER A 13 -20.47 -8.94 11.59
C SER A 13 -21.21 -8.67 10.29
N SER A 14 -21.77 -7.49 10.11
CA SER A 14 -22.40 -7.05 8.85
C SER A 14 -21.40 -6.91 7.72
N LEU A 15 -20.16 -6.48 8.00
CA LEU A 15 -19.07 -6.39 7.02
C LEU A 15 -18.64 -7.78 6.54
N ILE A 16 -18.49 -8.73 7.47
CA ILE A 16 -18.16 -10.12 7.10
C ILE A 16 -19.25 -10.70 6.21
N THR A 17 -20.51 -10.54 6.61
CA THR A 17 -21.65 -11.05 5.85
C THR A 17 -21.71 -10.43 4.45
N ALA A 18 -21.43 -9.13 4.30
CA ALA A 18 -21.40 -8.47 3.00
C ALA A 18 -20.29 -9.02 2.09
N ILE A 19 -19.11 -9.32 2.66
CA ILE A 19 -18.01 -9.95 1.91
C ILE A 19 -18.38 -11.37 1.47
N GLU A 20 -18.97 -12.17 2.34
CA GLU A 20 -19.37 -13.56 2.08
C GLU A 20 -20.50 -13.67 1.04
N GLN A 21 -21.40 -12.70 1.01
CA GLN A 21 -22.51 -12.66 0.03
C GLN A 21 -22.10 -12.22 -1.37
N GLY A 22 -20.84 -11.84 -1.56
CA GLY A 22 -20.33 -11.34 -2.81
C GLY A 22 -20.60 -9.84 -2.98
N LEU A 23 -19.54 -9.09 -3.25
CA LEU A 23 -19.60 -7.64 -3.38
C LEU A 23 -20.16 -7.25 -4.73
N PRO A 24 -21.23 -6.46 -4.79
CA PRO A 24 -21.93 -6.20 -6.05
C PRO A 24 -21.15 -5.27 -6.99
N GLU A 25 -20.27 -4.41 -6.45
CA GLU A 25 -19.56 -3.38 -7.23
C GLU A 25 -18.16 -3.09 -6.67
N PRO A 26 -17.15 -2.82 -7.53
CA PRO A 26 -15.78 -2.52 -7.07
C PRO A 26 -15.69 -1.34 -6.11
N GLY A 27 -16.53 -0.32 -6.29
CA GLY A 27 -16.57 0.85 -5.40
C GLY A 27 -17.10 0.53 -4.00
N ALA A 28 -18.06 -0.40 -3.89
CA ALA A 28 -18.56 -0.87 -2.60
C ALA A 28 -17.50 -1.67 -1.84
N LEU A 29 -16.67 -2.46 -2.55
CA LEU A 29 -15.55 -3.18 -1.97
C LEU A 29 -14.53 -2.22 -1.35
N LEU A 30 -14.19 -1.16 -2.06
CA LEU A 30 -13.23 -0.16 -1.56
C LEU A 30 -13.75 0.55 -0.31
N GLY A 31 -15.05 0.89 -0.28
CA GLY A 31 -15.69 1.47 0.90
C GLY A 31 -15.65 0.52 2.11
N LEU A 32 -16.06 -0.73 1.92
CA LEU A 32 -16.02 -1.76 2.97
C LEU A 32 -14.60 -2.00 3.51
N HIS A 33 -13.62 -2.06 2.62
CA HIS A 33 -12.23 -2.20 3.01
C HIS A 33 -11.75 -1.02 3.87
N SER A 34 -12.08 0.21 3.46
CA SER A 34 -11.73 1.42 4.21
C SER A 34 -12.39 1.46 5.59
N ASP A 35 -13.65 1.05 5.70
CA ASP A 35 -14.40 0.99 6.95
C ASP A 35 -13.84 -0.09 7.90
N LEU A 36 -13.45 -1.24 7.35
CA LEU A 36 -12.82 -2.32 8.10
C LEU A 36 -11.47 -1.88 8.70
N PHE A 37 -10.62 -1.27 7.89
CA PHE A 37 -9.32 -0.77 8.37
C PHE A 37 -9.49 0.31 9.44
N ARG A 38 -10.42 1.23 9.28
CA ARG A 38 -10.72 2.25 10.29
C ARG A 38 -11.20 1.62 11.60
N SER A 39 -12.05 0.60 11.55
CA SER A 39 -12.52 -0.11 12.73
C SER A 39 -11.38 -0.82 13.47
N PHE A 40 -10.47 -1.44 12.74
CA PHE A 40 -9.27 -2.06 13.31
C PHE A 40 -8.35 -1.03 13.96
N GLU A 41 -8.09 0.07 13.29
CA GLU A 41 -7.23 1.15 13.81
C GLU A 41 -7.82 1.73 15.11
N GLU A 42 -9.11 2.06 15.12
CA GLU A 42 -9.78 2.61 16.30
C GLU A 42 -9.77 1.61 17.48
N TYR A 43 -10.06 0.33 17.21
CA TYR A 43 -10.02 -0.72 18.22
C TYR A 43 -8.62 -0.89 18.82
N LEU A 44 -7.61 -1.02 17.97
CA LEU A 44 -6.22 -1.22 18.40
C LEU A 44 -5.68 0.00 19.16
N ARG A 45 -5.99 1.21 18.69
CA ARG A 45 -5.64 2.46 19.37
C ARG A 45 -6.29 2.56 20.75
N THR A 46 -7.57 2.22 20.85
CA THR A 46 -8.33 2.26 22.12
C THR A 46 -7.81 1.23 23.12
N ASN A 47 -7.31 0.09 22.63
CA ASN A 47 -6.70 -0.96 23.44
C ASN A 47 -5.18 -0.80 23.63
N ASN A 48 -4.64 0.38 23.30
CA ASN A 48 -3.22 0.71 23.47
C ASN A 48 -2.27 -0.28 22.76
N ARG A 49 -2.62 -0.68 21.52
CA ARG A 49 -1.85 -1.62 20.65
C ARG A 49 -1.51 -1.00 19.30
N PRO A 50 -0.90 0.20 19.25
CA PRO A 50 -0.59 0.88 17.99
C PRO A 50 0.44 0.11 17.15
N GLU A 51 1.32 -0.67 17.78
CA GLU A 51 2.31 -1.50 17.09
C GLU A 51 1.68 -2.56 16.19
N VAL A 52 0.56 -3.15 16.61
CA VAL A 52 -0.19 -4.12 15.79
C VAL A 52 -0.85 -3.44 14.61
N SER A 53 -1.43 -2.24 14.80
CA SER A 53 -2.00 -1.44 13.73
C SER A 53 -0.95 -1.10 12.68
N ASN A 54 0.24 -0.65 13.12
CA ASN A 54 1.36 -0.34 12.24
C ASN A 54 1.83 -1.58 11.46
N GLY A 55 1.93 -2.73 12.12
CA GLY A 55 2.28 -4.00 11.47
C GLY A 55 1.28 -4.42 10.39
N ILE A 56 -0.02 -4.27 10.65
CA ILE A 56 -1.08 -4.55 9.67
C ILE A 56 -0.95 -3.62 8.45
N LEU A 57 -0.72 -2.32 8.67
CA LEU A 57 -0.57 -1.35 7.59
C LEU A 57 0.67 -1.64 6.72
N ILE A 58 1.81 -1.93 7.35
CA ILE A 58 3.06 -2.26 6.65
C ILE A 58 2.90 -3.56 5.84
N GLY A 59 2.35 -4.61 6.46
CA GLY A 59 2.11 -5.89 5.79
C GLY A 59 1.14 -5.76 4.61
N GLY A 60 0.06 -5.02 4.77
CA GLY A 60 -0.90 -4.72 3.71
C GLY A 60 -0.29 -3.94 2.55
N TRP A 61 0.59 -2.98 2.85
CA TRP A 61 1.32 -2.24 1.82
C TRP A 61 2.28 -3.15 1.02
N VAL A 62 3.04 -4.01 1.69
CA VAL A 62 3.93 -4.97 1.02
C VAL A 62 3.16 -5.96 0.15
N GLU A 63 2.02 -6.47 0.62
CA GLU A 63 1.17 -7.37 -0.16
C GLU A 63 0.58 -6.65 -1.38
N SER A 64 0.17 -5.39 -1.23
CA SER A 64 -0.30 -4.57 -2.36
C SER A 64 0.79 -4.37 -3.41
N LEU A 65 2.03 -4.09 -2.99
CA LEU A 65 3.17 -4.01 -3.90
C LEU A 65 3.41 -5.31 -4.65
N HIS A 66 3.31 -6.46 -3.95
CA HIS A 66 3.49 -7.76 -4.57
C HIS A 66 2.45 -8.02 -5.67
N HIS A 67 1.19 -7.70 -5.42
CA HIS A 67 0.14 -7.83 -6.43
C HIS A 67 0.32 -6.86 -7.59
N LEU A 68 0.63 -5.59 -7.32
CA LEU A 68 0.86 -4.58 -8.36
C LEU A 68 2.05 -4.94 -9.25
N ALA A 69 3.15 -5.41 -8.66
CA ALA A 69 4.33 -5.85 -9.39
C ALA A 69 4.03 -7.07 -10.28
N GLY A 70 3.18 -8.00 -9.80
CA GLY A 70 2.76 -9.16 -10.59
C GLY A 70 1.79 -8.86 -11.74
N LEU A 71 1.13 -7.70 -11.73
CA LEU A 71 0.21 -7.25 -12.78
C LEU A 71 0.89 -6.34 -13.81
N SER A 72 2.13 -5.90 -13.56
CA SER A 72 2.84 -4.99 -14.45
C SER A 72 3.36 -5.74 -15.69
N ASP A 73 2.74 -5.47 -16.84
CA ASP A 73 3.11 -6.05 -18.14
C ASP A 73 4.01 -5.12 -18.98
N SER A 74 4.26 -3.89 -18.51
CA SER A 74 5.05 -2.91 -19.23
C SER A 74 6.54 -3.24 -19.16
N THR A 75 7.25 -3.02 -20.27
CA THR A 75 8.70 -3.28 -20.37
C THR A 75 9.57 -2.04 -20.17
N THR A 76 8.98 -0.85 -20.13
CA THR A 76 9.73 0.41 -20.11
C THR A 76 9.18 1.47 -19.17
N THR A 77 7.89 1.40 -18.81
CA THR A 77 7.24 2.36 -17.92
C THR A 77 6.51 1.63 -16.81
N LEU A 78 6.67 2.11 -15.59
CA LEU A 78 5.99 1.55 -14.43
C LEU A 78 4.50 1.89 -14.49
N ASP A 79 3.64 0.89 -14.25
CA ASP A 79 2.22 1.12 -14.16
C ASP A 79 1.91 2.16 -13.07
N PRO A 80 1.00 3.12 -13.32
CA PRO A 80 0.73 4.22 -12.41
C PRO A 80 0.47 3.78 -10.96
N PRO A 81 -0.34 2.74 -10.67
CA PRO A 81 -0.57 2.29 -9.30
C PRO A 81 0.71 1.83 -8.58
N LEU A 82 1.63 1.16 -9.27
CA LEU A 82 2.90 0.74 -8.69
C LEU A 82 3.85 1.94 -8.54
N ALA A 83 3.90 2.82 -9.55
CA ALA A 83 4.71 4.03 -9.52
C ALA A 83 4.33 4.98 -8.37
N GLU A 84 3.03 5.08 -8.05
CA GLU A 84 2.52 5.92 -6.97
C GLU A 84 2.94 5.43 -5.58
N GLN A 85 3.29 4.14 -5.43
CA GLN A 85 3.71 3.59 -4.13
C GLN A 85 4.99 4.21 -3.59
N ARG A 86 5.81 4.83 -4.42
CA ARG A 86 6.98 5.61 -3.97
C ARG A 86 6.61 6.76 -3.02
N TYR A 87 5.41 7.35 -3.16
CA TYR A 87 4.96 8.43 -2.28
C TYR A 87 4.63 7.94 -0.87
N SER A 88 4.14 6.71 -0.74
CA SER A 88 3.86 6.09 0.56
C SER A 88 5.09 5.43 1.20
N ALA A 89 6.10 5.07 0.40
CA ALA A 89 7.28 4.34 0.85
C ALA A 89 7.97 4.99 2.05
N PHE A 90 8.23 6.31 1.98
CA PHE A 90 8.85 7.04 3.08
C PHE A 90 7.99 7.02 4.36
N GLY A 91 6.68 7.22 4.23
CA GLY A 91 5.74 7.14 5.36
C GLY A 91 5.73 5.76 6.01
N ILE A 92 5.71 4.71 5.21
CA ILE A 92 5.78 3.31 5.66
C ILE A 92 7.11 3.03 6.40
N LEU A 93 8.23 3.49 5.85
CA LEU A 93 9.53 3.33 6.51
C LEU A 93 9.61 4.10 7.84
N CYS A 94 9.08 5.32 7.91
CA CYS A 94 8.99 6.07 9.15
C CYS A 94 8.12 5.33 10.17
N LEU A 95 6.98 4.80 9.74
CA LEU A 95 6.08 4.03 10.59
C LEU A 95 6.74 2.75 11.14
N ALA A 96 7.45 2.00 10.27
CA ALA A 96 8.17 0.79 10.67
C ALA A 96 9.22 1.06 11.76
N LYS A 97 9.90 2.20 11.69
CA LYS A 97 10.88 2.63 12.71
C LYS A 97 10.26 2.96 14.08
N THR A 98 8.94 3.19 14.15
CA THR A 98 8.25 3.42 15.43
C THR A 98 7.81 2.13 16.12
N VAL A 99 7.80 1.01 15.40
CA VAL A 99 7.40 -0.29 15.95
C VAL A 99 8.57 -0.88 16.74
N ASN A 100 8.39 -0.99 18.03
CA ASN A 100 9.38 -1.59 18.92
C ASN A 100 9.17 -3.10 19.05
N ASP A 101 9.46 -3.81 17.96
CA ASP A 101 9.32 -5.28 17.87
C ASP A 101 10.55 -5.86 17.17
N PRO A 102 11.15 -6.96 17.67
CA PRO A 102 12.30 -7.60 17.04
C PRO A 102 12.06 -7.99 15.57
N THR A 103 10.89 -8.54 15.25
CA THR A 103 10.53 -8.93 13.88
C THR A 103 10.57 -7.72 12.95
N MET A 104 10.02 -6.59 13.39
CA MET A 104 10.07 -5.35 12.61
C MET A 104 11.51 -4.85 12.44
N THR A 105 12.34 -4.97 13.48
CA THR A 105 13.76 -4.59 13.41
C THR A 105 14.49 -5.39 12.34
N ASP A 106 14.21 -6.69 12.23
CA ASP A 106 14.79 -7.58 11.21
C ASP A 106 14.32 -7.26 9.79
N LEU A 107 13.11 -6.70 9.64
CA LEU A 107 12.55 -6.27 8.35
C LEU A 107 13.09 -4.92 7.87
N LEU A 108 13.56 -4.05 8.78
CA LEU A 108 13.97 -2.67 8.44
C LEU A 108 15.03 -2.57 7.33
N PRO A 109 16.07 -3.41 7.26
CA PRO A 109 17.05 -3.34 6.18
C PRO A 109 16.42 -3.58 4.79
N ALA A 110 15.60 -4.62 4.66
CA ALA A 110 14.92 -4.95 3.40
C ALA A 110 13.88 -3.89 3.02
N LEU A 111 13.14 -3.38 4.00
CA LEU A 111 12.18 -2.30 3.80
C LEU A 111 12.88 -1.00 3.37
N THR A 112 14.03 -0.69 3.96
CA THR A 112 14.83 0.48 3.56
C THR A 112 15.31 0.34 2.13
N ALA A 113 15.88 -0.80 1.76
CA ALA A 113 16.35 -1.06 0.40
C ALA A 113 15.22 -0.94 -0.63
N LEU A 114 14.02 -1.46 -0.32
CA LEU A 114 12.84 -1.32 -1.17
C LEU A 114 12.40 0.14 -1.33
N CYS A 115 12.38 0.92 -0.25
CA CYS A 115 12.04 2.33 -0.30
C CYS A 115 13.07 3.14 -1.11
N ASP A 116 14.35 2.84 -0.96
CA ASP A 116 15.44 3.49 -1.70
C ASP A 116 15.31 3.19 -3.20
N GLU A 117 15.04 1.94 -3.58
CA GLU A 117 14.82 1.53 -4.98
C GLU A 117 13.62 2.25 -5.60
N LEU A 118 12.46 2.28 -4.90
CA LEU A 118 11.27 2.98 -5.37
C LEU A 118 11.50 4.49 -5.55
N THR A 119 12.30 5.11 -4.69
CA THR A 119 12.60 6.55 -4.77
C THR A 119 13.67 6.89 -5.81
N ALA A 120 14.53 5.94 -6.14
CA ALA A 120 15.58 6.11 -7.15
C ALA A 120 15.05 6.03 -8.58
N LEU A 121 13.81 5.56 -8.80
CA LEU A 121 13.21 5.49 -10.13
C LEU A 121 13.08 6.86 -10.77
N GLU A 122 13.50 6.98 -12.03
CA GLU A 122 13.43 8.24 -12.76
C GLU A 122 11.96 8.63 -13.02
N HIS A 123 11.62 9.83 -12.63
CA HIS A 123 10.27 10.35 -12.73
C HIS A 123 10.21 11.59 -13.61
N ARG A 124 9.41 11.50 -14.66
CA ARG A 124 9.12 12.61 -15.56
C ARG A 124 7.70 13.11 -15.35
N TYR A 125 7.58 14.39 -15.11
CA TYR A 125 6.32 15.06 -14.87
C TYR A 125 6.04 16.07 -15.99
N THR A 126 4.92 15.90 -16.69
CA THR A 126 4.50 16.81 -17.76
C THR A 126 3.17 17.45 -17.41
N PHE A 127 3.15 18.78 -17.32
CA PHE A 127 1.91 19.51 -17.17
C PHE A 127 1.20 19.63 -18.51
N ARG A 128 -0.11 19.43 -18.50
CA ARG A 128 -0.99 19.64 -19.64
C ARG A 128 -1.88 20.87 -19.36
N ASP A 129 -2.40 21.47 -20.42
CA ASP A 129 -3.31 22.61 -20.29
C ASP A 129 -4.49 22.27 -19.36
N PRO A 130 -4.85 23.17 -18.45
CA PRO A 130 -5.97 22.96 -17.54
C PRO A 130 -7.29 22.89 -18.31
N MET A 131 -8.18 22.03 -17.88
CA MET A 131 -9.52 21.93 -18.43
C MET A 131 -10.52 22.64 -17.51
N HIS A 132 -11.25 23.62 -18.08
CA HIS A 132 -12.25 24.38 -17.34
C HIS A 132 -13.65 23.82 -17.58
N ASP A 133 -14.30 23.31 -16.57
CA ASP A 133 -15.72 23.04 -16.59
C ASP A 133 -16.50 24.30 -16.16
N LYS A 134 -17.03 25.00 -17.15
CA LYS A 134 -17.78 26.25 -16.93
C LYS A 134 -19.12 26.04 -16.24
N ARG A 135 -19.68 24.80 -16.29
CA ARG A 135 -20.97 24.49 -15.67
C ARG A 135 -20.84 24.27 -14.17
N GLN A 136 -19.76 23.61 -13.79
CA GLN A 136 -19.49 23.29 -12.38
C GLN A 136 -18.57 24.31 -11.71
N HIS A 137 -18.04 25.29 -12.44
CA HIS A 137 -17.04 26.25 -11.96
C HIS A 137 -15.76 25.58 -11.42
N ILE A 138 -15.38 24.44 -12.01
CA ILE A 138 -14.20 23.66 -11.60
C ILE A 138 -13.14 23.76 -12.68
N THR A 139 -11.89 23.93 -12.24
CA THR A 139 -10.71 23.82 -13.09
C THR A 139 -9.94 22.56 -12.73
N TYR A 140 -9.83 21.64 -13.67
CA TYR A 140 -9.03 20.43 -13.54
C TYR A 140 -7.60 20.74 -13.95
N LEU A 141 -6.66 20.65 -13.01
CA LEU A 141 -5.24 20.67 -13.31
C LEU A 141 -4.86 19.29 -13.83
N ARG A 142 -4.32 19.24 -15.04
CA ARG A 142 -3.97 18.00 -15.71
C ARG A 142 -2.46 17.84 -15.72
N SER A 143 -2.01 16.69 -15.28
CA SER A 143 -0.61 16.30 -15.36
C SER A 143 -0.50 14.84 -15.76
N GLU A 144 0.56 14.53 -16.43
CA GLU A 144 0.94 13.16 -16.77
C GLU A 144 2.27 12.88 -16.06
N SER A 145 2.27 11.79 -15.32
CA SER A 145 3.43 11.32 -14.58
C SER A 145 3.85 9.99 -15.17
N VAL A 146 5.08 9.90 -15.63
CA VAL A 146 5.67 8.69 -16.17
C VAL A 146 6.89 8.35 -15.32
N VAL A 147 6.97 7.12 -14.87
CA VAL A 147 8.15 6.58 -14.20
C VAL A 147 8.83 5.61 -15.16
N GLU A 148 10.05 5.97 -15.54
CA GLU A 148 10.88 5.13 -16.40
C GLU A 148 11.78 4.25 -15.53
N TYR A 149 12.05 3.03 -15.98
CA TYR A 149 12.93 2.10 -15.29
C TYR A 149 13.70 1.24 -16.28
N SER A 150 14.85 0.75 -15.86
CA SER A 150 15.57 -0.30 -16.56
C SER A 150 15.05 -1.68 -16.16
N GLN A 151 15.28 -2.68 -17.01
CA GLN A 151 14.93 -4.06 -16.68
C GLN A 151 15.62 -4.51 -15.38
N GLU A 152 16.87 -4.13 -15.17
CA GLU A 152 17.62 -4.43 -13.95
C GLU A 152 16.95 -3.84 -12.69
N GLN A 153 16.46 -2.60 -12.76
CA GLN A 153 15.72 -1.96 -11.66
C GLN A 153 14.40 -2.69 -11.37
N MET A 154 13.68 -3.15 -12.40
CA MET A 154 12.44 -3.91 -12.20
C MET A 154 12.71 -5.29 -11.58
N GLU A 155 13.75 -5.99 -12.03
CA GLU A 155 14.15 -7.27 -11.44
C GLU A 155 14.58 -7.10 -9.97
N SER A 156 15.34 -6.03 -9.67
CA SER A 156 15.70 -5.65 -8.30
C SER A 156 14.47 -5.39 -7.45
N LEU A 157 13.55 -4.57 -7.94
CA LEU A 157 12.30 -4.22 -7.24
C LEU A 157 11.45 -5.47 -6.93
N HIS A 158 11.26 -6.34 -7.93
CA HIS A 158 10.54 -7.61 -7.74
C HIS A 158 11.23 -8.51 -6.71
N GLY A 159 12.55 -8.61 -6.76
CA GLY A 159 13.35 -9.39 -5.81
C GLY A 159 13.22 -8.87 -4.38
N LEU A 160 13.27 -7.55 -4.18
CA LEU A 160 13.11 -6.92 -2.88
C LEU A 160 11.69 -7.12 -2.31
N ILE A 161 10.66 -6.92 -3.14
CA ILE A 161 9.26 -7.14 -2.74
C ILE A 161 9.05 -8.61 -2.35
N ALA A 162 9.52 -9.55 -3.15
CA ALA A 162 9.38 -10.99 -2.87
C ALA A 162 10.10 -11.38 -1.58
N THR A 163 11.32 -10.87 -1.37
CA THR A 163 12.13 -11.14 -0.17
C THR A 163 11.43 -10.61 1.07
N LEU A 164 11.00 -9.36 1.05
CA LEU A 164 10.33 -8.73 2.18
C LEU A 164 9.01 -9.44 2.53
N ARG A 165 8.22 -9.79 1.51
CA ARG A 165 7.00 -10.57 1.68
C ARG A 165 7.28 -11.94 2.32
N GLN A 166 8.31 -12.62 1.86
CA GLN A 166 8.69 -13.93 2.41
C GLN A 166 9.10 -13.82 3.87
N GLN A 167 9.86 -12.80 4.25
CA GLN A 167 10.24 -12.56 5.65
C GLN A 167 9.02 -12.30 6.55
N ILE A 168 7.99 -11.62 6.04
CA ILE A 168 6.74 -11.37 6.77
C ILE A 168 5.92 -12.66 6.93
N LEU A 169 5.86 -13.51 5.91
CA LEU A 169 5.04 -14.73 5.92
C LEU A 169 5.68 -15.89 6.67
N LEU A 170 7.00 -15.93 6.75
CA LEU A 170 7.80 -17.01 7.33
C LEU A 170 8.80 -16.44 8.34
N PRO A 171 8.31 -15.86 9.45
CA PRO A 171 9.14 -15.27 10.49
C PRO A 171 9.90 -16.32 11.29
#